data_760f4c8ed1d3f4830bcab52a86de116d
#
_entry.id   760f4c8ed1d3f4830bcab52a86de116d
#
_cell.length_a   1.000
_cell.length_b   1.000
_cell.length_c   1.000
_cell.angle_alpha   90.00
_cell.angle_beta   90.00
_cell.angle_gamma   90.00
#
_symmetry.space_group_name_H-M   'P 1'
#
loop_
_entity.id
_entity.type
_entity.pdbx_description
1 polymer ?
#
loop_
_entity_poly.entity_id
_entity_poly.type
_entity_poly.pdbx_seq_one_letter_code
_entity_poly.pdbx_strand_id
1 'polypeptide(L)'
;GRVIPRLFNLDRPSDLAPRKALFTHAVDLKRSMDDEPNRITIIVHQKAVWIWVIPFSNGKTSLGFVASPEFFDDYKGTPEEQLRALIATQPYLAERFKDVEMVFEPRVLQSWSTTAEKFYGDGYVLTGNVTEFLDPVFSSGVTLATVSSQLAAHLVIKKLNGEAVDWDASYTKPMMQGVDTFRSYVMAWYDGTLDTIFFADKTRPEIKNMICSVLAGYVWDINNPYVKNH
;
A
#
# COMPACT_ATOMS: atom_id res chain seq x y z
N GLY A 1 -14.97 2.33 6.05
CA GLY A 1 -15.94 2.44 5.04
C GLY A 1 -16.05 3.84 4.44
N ARG A 2 -16.50 3.91 3.22
CA ARG A 2 -16.65 5.14 2.44
C ARG A 2 -18.10 5.70 2.54
N VAL A 3 -18.58 5.92 3.78
CA VAL A 3 -19.98 6.33 4.01
C VAL A 3 -20.25 7.73 3.43
N ILE A 4 -19.46 8.73 3.82
CA ILE A 4 -19.65 10.11 3.36
C ILE A 4 -19.44 10.25 1.85
N PRO A 5 -18.36 9.73 1.24
CA PRO A 5 -18.23 9.76 -0.21
C PRO A 5 -19.42 9.16 -0.96
N ARG A 6 -19.96 8.05 -0.49
CA ARG A 6 -21.15 7.43 -1.11
C ARG A 6 -22.41 8.26 -0.91
N LEU A 7 -22.64 8.78 0.30
CA LEU A 7 -23.81 9.59 0.61
C LEU A 7 -23.89 10.85 -0.26
N PHE A 8 -22.74 11.47 -0.52
CA PHE A 8 -22.64 12.71 -1.33
C PHE A 8 -22.25 12.46 -2.79
N ASN A 9 -22.25 11.19 -3.24
CA ASN A 9 -21.88 10.80 -4.61
C ASN A 9 -20.47 11.31 -5.02
N LEU A 10 -19.51 11.24 -4.10
CA LEU A 10 -18.13 11.66 -4.31
C LEU A 10 -17.20 10.52 -4.68
N ASP A 11 -17.65 9.26 -4.57
CA ASP A 11 -16.84 8.10 -4.94
C ASP A 11 -16.52 8.14 -6.43
N ARG A 12 -15.24 7.95 -6.76
CA ARG A 12 -14.75 7.81 -8.13
C ARG A 12 -13.87 6.57 -8.23
N PRO A 13 -13.87 5.90 -9.38
CA PRO A 13 -12.91 4.82 -9.65
C PRO A 13 -11.49 5.38 -9.62
N SER A 14 -10.53 4.56 -9.21
CA SER A 14 -9.11 4.89 -9.33
C SER A 14 -8.62 4.60 -10.76
N ASP A 15 -7.62 5.35 -11.21
CA ASP A 15 -6.91 5.10 -12.47
C ASP A 15 -5.95 3.90 -12.38
N LEU A 16 -5.69 3.39 -11.17
CA LEU A 16 -4.85 2.22 -10.96
C LEU A 16 -5.57 0.96 -11.42
N ALA A 17 -4.85 0.09 -12.13
CA ALA A 17 -5.37 -1.18 -12.59
C ALA A 17 -5.89 -2.04 -11.42
N PRO A 18 -7.01 -2.76 -11.58
CA PRO A 18 -7.55 -3.63 -10.54
C PRO A 18 -6.52 -4.66 -10.07
N ARG A 19 -6.48 -4.88 -8.76
CA ARG A 19 -5.64 -5.90 -8.14
C ARG A 19 -6.48 -6.80 -7.23
N LYS A 20 -6.00 -8.03 -7.08
CA LYS A 20 -6.56 -9.04 -6.19
C LYS A 20 -5.46 -9.51 -5.25
N ALA A 21 -5.81 -9.73 -4.00
CA ALA A 21 -4.96 -10.37 -3.02
C ALA A 21 -5.62 -11.63 -2.50
N LEU A 22 -4.82 -12.70 -2.34
CA LEU A 22 -5.19 -13.91 -1.62
C LEU A 22 -4.21 -14.05 -0.45
N PHE A 23 -4.72 -14.09 0.79
CA PHE A 23 -3.88 -14.00 1.98
C PHE A 23 -4.44 -14.72 3.18
N THR A 24 -3.54 -15.08 4.10
CA THR A 24 -3.85 -15.61 5.42
C THR A 24 -2.83 -15.14 6.46
N HIS A 25 -3.03 -15.54 7.72
CA HIS A 25 -1.98 -15.59 8.71
C HIS A 25 -1.58 -17.06 8.93
N ALA A 26 -0.29 -17.33 9.01
CA ALA A 26 0.25 -18.66 9.22
C ALA A 26 1.03 -18.74 10.54
N VAL A 27 1.05 -19.90 11.16
CA VAL A 27 1.96 -20.19 12.27
C VAL A 27 3.37 -20.35 11.70
N ASP A 28 4.31 -19.52 12.15
CA ASP A 28 5.62 -19.37 11.50
C ASP A 28 6.73 -20.04 12.33
N LEU A 29 6.80 -21.37 12.24
CA LEU A 29 7.74 -22.18 12.98
C LEU A 29 9.18 -22.12 12.44
N LYS A 30 9.36 -21.64 11.22
CA LYS A 30 10.67 -21.56 10.53
C LYS A 30 11.11 -20.10 10.32
N ARG A 31 10.65 -19.19 11.18
CA ARG A 31 11.11 -17.81 11.15
C ARG A 31 12.61 -17.79 11.45
N SER A 32 13.38 -17.10 10.61
CA SER A 32 14.78 -16.84 10.92
C SER A 32 14.91 -16.09 12.25
N MET A 33 15.89 -16.46 13.04
CA MET A 33 16.24 -15.84 14.32
C MET A 33 17.57 -15.08 14.18
N ASP A 34 17.94 -14.73 12.95
CA ASP A 34 19.07 -13.84 12.65
C ASP A 34 18.84 -12.40 13.16
N ASP A 35 19.70 -11.48 12.78
CA ASP A 35 19.72 -10.10 13.31
C ASP A 35 18.39 -9.34 13.10
N GLU A 36 17.54 -9.76 12.17
CA GLU A 36 16.29 -9.06 11.86
C GLU A 36 15.09 -10.02 11.68
N PRO A 37 14.72 -10.79 12.72
CA PRO A 37 13.69 -11.83 12.63
C PRO A 37 12.28 -11.27 12.33
N ASN A 38 12.07 -9.98 12.57
CA ASN A 38 10.79 -9.30 12.37
C ASN A 38 10.76 -8.41 11.12
N ARG A 39 11.77 -8.53 10.25
CA ARG A 39 11.81 -7.75 9.00
C ARG A 39 10.64 -8.14 8.10
N ILE A 40 9.89 -7.13 7.64
CA ILE A 40 8.91 -7.29 6.57
C ILE A 40 9.66 -7.62 5.29
N THR A 41 9.21 -8.67 4.59
CA THR A 41 9.79 -9.07 3.31
C THR A 41 8.74 -8.90 2.21
N ILE A 42 9.13 -8.21 1.15
CA ILE A 42 8.37 -8.14 -0.11
C ILE A 42 9.15 -8.94 -1.15
N ILE A 43 8.48 -9.90 -1.78
CA ILE A 43 9.07 -10.75 -2.83
C ILE A 43 8.47 -10.33 -4.16
N VAL A 44 9.32 -9.94 -5.10
CA VAL A 44 8.94 -9.81 -6.51
C VAL A 44 8.95 -11.22 -7.09
N HIS A 45 7.76 -11.79 -7.31
CA HIS A 45 7.62 -13.18 -7.77
C HIS A 45 7.78 -13.28 -9.28
N GLN A 46 7.05 -12.44 -9.98
CA GLN A 46 7.16 -12.21 -11.43
C GLN A 46 6.60 -10.82 -11.76
N LYS A 47 6.65 -10.40 -13.02
CA LYS A 47 6.17 -9.08 -13.41
C LYS A 47 4.75 -8.84 -12.90
N ALA A 48 4.57 -7.76 -12.14
CA ALA A 48 3.32 -7.33 -11.53
C ALA A 48 2.68 -8.33 -10.54
N VAL A 49 3.43 -9.32 -10.07
CA VAL A 49 3.04 -10.26 -9.00
C VAL A 49 4.02 -10.14 -7.85
N TRP A 50 3.52 -9.80 -6.69
CA TRP A 50 4.35 -9.66 -5.49
C TRP A 50 3.71 -10.33 -4.29
N ILE A 51 4.53 -10.62 -3.29
CA ILE A 51 4.14 -11.36 -2.11
C ILE A 51 4.62 -10.59 -0.89
N TRP A 52 3.76 -10.44 0.11
CA TRP A 52 4.19 -9.96 1.41
C TRP A 52 4.39 -11.10 2.41
N VAL A 53 5.41 -10.95 3.24
CA VAL A 53 5.68 -11.78 4.41
C VAL A 53 5.90 -10.84 5.58
N ILE A 54 4.91 -10.71 6.46
CA ILE A 54 4.90 -9.73 7.56
C ILE A 54 4.84 -10.48 8.88
N PRO A 55 5.98 -10.64 9.57
CA PRO A 55 6.03 -11.34 10.86
C PRO A 55 5.40 -10.49 11.97
N PHE A 56 4.66 -11.17 12.86
CA PHE A 56 4.09 -10.59 14.07
C PHE A 56 4.86 -11.02 15.31
N SER A 57 4.79 -10.24 16.39
CA SER A 57 5.47 -10.52 17.66
C SER A 57 4.99 -11.81 18.35
N ASN A 58 3.80 -12.31 17.98
CA ASN A 58 3.18 -13.50 18.57
C ASN A 58 3.52 -14.82 17.85
N GLY A 59 4.57 -14.85 17.02
CA GLY A 59 4.99 -16.04 16.29
C GLY A 59 4.19 -16.37 15.02
N LYS A 60 3.20 -15.54 14.68
CA LYS A 60 2.46 -15.65 13.42
C LYS A 60 3.05 -14.75 12.36
N THR A 61 2.75 -15.05 11.10
CA THR A 61 3.16 -14.24 9.95
C THR A 61 1.97 -14.03 9.02
N SER A 62 1.72 -12.78 8.62
CA SER A 62 0.81 -12.49 7.51
C SER A 62 1.51 -12.79 6.20
N LEU A 63 0.86 -13.56 5.35
CA LEU A 63 1.34 -13.97 4.05
C LEU A 63 0.27 -13.74 3.00
N GLY A 64 0.61 -13.07 1.90
CA GLY A 64 -0.35 -12.82 0.83
C GLY A 64 0.29 -12.58 -0.52
N PHE A 65 -0.39 -13.02 -1.57
CA PHE A 65 -0.06 -12.81 -2.96
C PHE A 65 -0.93 -11.71 -3.54
N VAL A 66 -0.33 -10.81 -4.30
CA VAL A 66 -1.02 -9.73 -5.01
C VAL A 66 -0.66 -9.80 -6.48
N ALA A 67 -1.69 -9.77 -7.32
CA ALA A 67 -1.58 -9.78 -8.77
C ALA A 67 -2.82 -9.15 -9.42
N SER A 68 -2.87 -9.14 -10.76
CA SER A 68 -4.12 -8.92 -11.47
C SER A 68 -5.13 -10.04 -11.13
N PRO A 69 -6.45 -9.79 -11.22
CA PRO A 69 -7.44 -10.83 -10.96
C PRO A 69 -7.24 -12.09 -11.81
N GLU A 70 -6.87 -11.93 -13.09
CA GLU A 70 -6.71 -13.00 -14.07
C GLU A 70 -5.56 -13.96 -13.71
N PHE A 71 -4.51 -13.47 -13.03
CA PHE A 71 -3.41 -14.32 -12.56
C PHE A 71 -3.91 -15.47 -11.67
N PHE A 72 -4.94 -15.24 -10.88
CA PHE A 72 -5.48 -16.25 -9.97
C PHE A 72 -6.39 -17.27 -10.66
N ASP A 73 -6.79 -17.03 -11.92
CA ASP A 73 -7.67 -17.93 -12.66
C ASP A 73 -7.00 -19.27 -13.00
N ASP A 74 -5.66 -19.32 -13.00
CA ASP A 74 -4.89 -20.54 -13.19
C ASP A 74 -4.88 -21.44 -11.94
N TYR A 75 -5.24 -20.92 -10.78
CA TYR A 75 -5.27 -21.63 -9.51
C TYR A 75 -6.70 -22.00 -9.15
N LYS A 76 -7.03 -23.30 -9.20
CA LYS A 76 -8.37 -23.83 -8.95
C LYS A 76 -8.53 -24.33 -7.52
N GLY A 77 -9.77 -24.58 -7.11
CA GLY A 77 -10.12 -25.12 -5.80
C GLY A 77 -10.51 -24.07 -4.78
N THR A 78 -10.51 -24.45 -3.52
CA THR A 78 -10.78 -23.57 -2.39
C THR A 78 -9.70 -22.50 -2.22
N PRO A 79 -9.97 -21.40 -1.51
CA PRO A 79 -8.94 -20.38 -1.24
C PRO A 79 -7.68 -20.95 -0.59
N GLU A 80 -7.80 -21.97 0.27
CA GLU A 80 -6.66 -22.63 0.89
C GLU A 80 -5.85 -23.44 -0.14
N GLU A 81 -6.50 -24.22 -0.99
CA GLU A 81 -5.83 -24.98 -2.06
C GLU A 81 -5.11 -24.05 -3.03
N GLN A 82 -5.74 -22.94 -3.42
CA GLN A 82 -5.12 -21.90 -4.26
C GLN A 82 -3.87 -21.31 -3.59
N LEU A 83 -3.97 -20.91 -2.32
CA LEU A 83 -2.84 -20.32 -1.61
C LEU A 83 -1.70 -21.31 -1.40
N ARG A 84 -1.98 -22.57 -1.09
CA ARG A 84 -0.95 -23.64 -0.98
C ARG A 84 -0.26 -23.89 -2.32
N ALA A 85 -1.02 -23.91 -3.41
CA ALA A 85 -0.45 -24.03 -4.76
C ALA A 85 0.47 -22.83 -5.07
N LEU A 86 0.06 -21.61 -4.75
CA LEU A 86 0.88 -20.41 -4.90
C LEU A 86 2.14 -20.44 -4.04
N ILE A 87 2.05 -20.84 -2.77
CA ILE A 87 3.21 -21.00 -1.88
C ILE A 87 4.23 -21.97 -2.50
N ALA A 88 3.76 -23.05 -3.13
CA ALA A 88 4.64 -24.07 -3.74
C ALA A 88 5.43 -23.52 -4.96
N THR A 89 4.96 -22.47 -5.60
CA THR A 89 5.65 -21.86 -6.76
C THR A 89 6.88 -21.01 -6.39
N GLN A 90 7.01 -20.63 -5.11
CA GLN A 90 8.09 -19.77 -4.65
C GLN A 90 8.97 -20.54 -3.63
N PRO A 91 10.25 -20.83 -3.94
CA PRO A 91 11.09 -21.74 -3.14
C PRO A 91 11.21 -21.35 -1.66
N TYR A 92 11.45 -20.08 -1.36
CA TYR A 92 11.56 -19.60 0.02
C TYR A 92 10.25 -19.78 0.81
N LEU A 93 9.09 -19.55 0.16
CA LEU A 93 7.79 -19.77 0.81
C LEU A 93 7.47 -21.26 0.96
N ALA A 94 7.79 -22.06 -0.05
CA ALA A 94 7.60 -23.51 0.00
C ALA A 94 8.37 -24.13 1.16
N GLU A 95 9.62 -23.74 1.37
CA GLU A 95 10.43 -24.20 2.49
C GLU A 95 9.83 -23.80 3.84
N ARG A 96 9.35 -22.55 3.95
CA ARG A 96 8.92 -21.94 5.21
C ARG A 96 7.47 -22.25 5.56
N PHE A 97 6.56 -22.28 4.57
CA PHE A 97 5.10 -22.24 4.81
C PHE A 97 4.30 -23.39 4.16
N LYS A 98 4.94 -24.36 3.48
CA LYS A 98 4.23 -25.41 2.74
C LYS A 98 3.21 -26.19 3.60
N ASP A 99 3.63 -26.61 4.80
CA ASP A 99 2.85 -27.50 5.66
C ASP A 99 2.43 -26.86 6.99
N VAL A 100 2.44 -25.53 7.06
CA VAL A 100 2.10 -24.83 8.30
C VAL A 100 0.59 -24.66 8.46
N GLU A 101 0.16 -24.51 9.71
CA GLU A 101 -1.21 -24.18 10.06
C GLU A 101 -1.56 -22.77 9.58
N MET A 102 -2.67 -22.64 8.89
CA MET A 102 -3.29 -21.34 8.56
C MET A 102 -4.22 -20.95 9.70
N VAL A 103 -4.00 -19.75 10.26
CA VAL A 103 -4.74 -19.26 11.44
C VAL A 103 -6.22 -19.02 11.13
N PHE A 104 -6.53 -18.76 9.87
CA PHE A 104 -7.88 -18.65 9.32
C PHE A 104 -7.89 -19.02 7.85
N GLU A 105 -9.06 -19.42 7.35
CA GLU A 105 -9.26 -19.68 5.93
C GLU A 105 -8.79 -18.48 5.09
N PRO A 106 -7.96 -18.70 4.05
CA PRO A 106 -7.46 -17.60 3.23
C PRO A 106 -8.58 -16.72 2.68
N ARG A 107 -8.36 -15.43 2.71
CA ARG A 107 -9.32 -14.39 2.29
C ARG A 107 -8.89 -13.75 1.00
N VAL A 108 -9.89 -13.34 0.24
CA VAL A 108 -9.72 -12.58 -1.00
C VAL A 108 -10.11 -11.12 -0.74
N LEU A 109 -9.24 -10.22 -1.16
CA LEU A 109 -9.54 -8.79 -1.32
C LEU A 109 -9.27 -8.40 -2.76
N GLN A 110 -10.06 -7.50 -3.31
CA GLN A 110 -9.85 -7.01 -4.68
C GLN A 110 -10.38 -5.59 -4.87
N SER A 111 -9.86 -4.90 -5.88
CA SER A 111 -10.33 -3.58 -6.32
C SER A 111 -10.40 -2.56 -5.19
N TRP A 112 -9.32 -2.47 -4.41
CA TRP A 112 -9.24 -1.60 -3.23
C TRP A 112 -8.91 -0.15 -3.54
N SER A 113 -8.28 0.13 -4.69
CA SER A 113 -7.89 1.49 -5.06
C SER A 113 -9.13 2.34 -5.34
N THR A 114 -9.23 3.47 -4.67
CA THR A 114 -10.39 4.36 -4.75
C THR A 114 -9.95 5.81 -4.57
N THR A 115 -10.71 6.74 -5.16
CA THR A 115 -10.53 8.17 -4.97
C THR A 115 -11.86 8.84 -4.64
N ALA A 116 -11.82 10.02 -4.03
CA ALA A 116 -12.98 10.89 -3.87
C ALA A 116 -12.81 12.15 -4.73
N GLU A 117 -13.90 12.60 -5.38
CA GLU A 117 -13.90 13.79 -6.22
C GLU A 117 -13.55 15.05 -5.44
N LYS A 118 -13.99 15.13 -4.18
CA LYS A 118 -13.73 16.25 -3.27
C LYS A 118 -13.37 15.71 -1.90
N PHE A 119 -12.44 16.37 -1.24
CA PHE A 119 -11.97 16.00 0.09
C PHE A 119 -12.65 16.77 1.21
N TYR A 120 -13.40 17.81 0.90
CA TYR A 120 -14.12 18.61 1.88
C TYR A 120 -15.43 19.16 1.29
N GLY A 121 -16.30 19.61 2.17
CA GLY A 121 -17.55 20.27 1.81
C GLY A 121 -18.16 20.98 3.02
N ASP A 122 -19.40 21.41 2.90
CA ASP A 122 -20.08 22.06 4.02
C ASP A 122 -20.31 21.03 5.15
N GLY A 123 -19.75 21.34 6.32
CA GLY A 123 -19.85 20.53 7.51
C GLY A 123 -19.00 19.26 7.56
N TYR A 124 -18.12 19.01 6.57
CA TYR A 124 -17.23 17.82 6.62
C TYR A 124 -15.87 18.05 5.95
N VAL A 125 -14.89 17.26 6.39
CA VAL A 125 -13.61 17.02 5.71
C VAL A 125 -13.30 15.53 5.77
N LEU A 126 -12.88 14.97 4.64
CA LEU A 126 -12.49 13.56 4.50
C LEU A 126 -11.01 13.39 4.79
N THR A 127 -10.61 12.28 5.43
CA THR A 127 -9.21 11.96 5.73
C THR A 127 -8.91 10.49 5.46
N GLY A 128 -7.64 10.15 5.24
CA GLY A 128 -7.21 8.76 5.05
C GLY A 128 -7.86 8.08 3.84
N ASN A 129 -8.16 6.80 3.97
CA ASN A 129 -8.66 5.96 2.86
C ASN A 129 -10.00 6.43 2.25
N VAL A 130 -10.70 7.37 2.87
CA VAL A 130 -11.93 7.94 2.29
C VAL A 130 -11.65 9.08 1.32
N THR A 131 -10.43 9.64 1.31
CA THR A 131 -9.98 10.58 0.28
C THR A 131 -9.39 9.82 -0.89
N GLU A 132 -8.32 9.07 -0.61
CA GLU A 132 -7.55 8.35 -1.61
C GLU A 132 -7.01 7.06 -1.00
N PHE A 133 -7.13 5.95 -1.71
CA PHE A 133 -6.42 4.71 -1.40
C PHE A 133 -5.78 4.16 -2.67
N LEU A 134 -4.47 4.06 -2.66
CA LEU A 134 -3.68 3.64 -3.83
C LEU A 134 -3.51 2.12 -3.86
N ASP A 135 -2.40 1.64 -3.33
CA ASP A 135 -2.02 0.23 -3.32
C ASP A 135 -1.21 -0.07 -2.05
N PRO A 136 -1.35 -1.27 -1.44
CA PRO A 136 -0.65 -1.60 -0.22
C PRO A 136 0.84 -1.90 -0.38
N VAL A 137 1.38 -1.99 -1.61
CA VAL A 137 2.77 -2.41 -1.87
C VAL A 137 3.81 -1.61 -1.09
N PHE A 138 3.62 -0.31 -0.92
CA PHE A 138 4.50 0.57 -0.15
C PHE A 138 3.96 0.96 1.22
N SER A 139 2.87 0.33 1.67
CA SER A 139 2.24 0.59 2.98
C SER A 139 1.92 2.07 3.24
N SER A 140 1.66 2.85 2.18
CA SER A 140 1.47 4.32 2.21
C SER A 140 0.19 4.78 2.94
N GLY A 141 -0.79 3.89 3.11
CA GLY A 141 -2.11 4.25 3.64
C GLY A 141 -2.08 4.89 5.02
N VAL A 142 -1.22 4.40 5.94
CA VAL A 142 -1.09 4.97 7.29
C VAL A 142 -0.48 6.37 7.24
N THR A 143 0.54 6.58 6.43
CA THR A 143 1.17 7.91 6.24
C THR A 143 0.16 8.92 5.72
N LEU A 144 -0.56 8.57 4.64
CA LEU A 144 -1.60 9.44 4.09
C LEU A 144 -2.72 9.72 5.10
N ALA A 145 -3.13 8.70 5.88
CA ALA A 145 -4.19 8.87 6.87
C ALA A 145 -3.76 9.79 8.02
N THR A 146 -2.55 9.62 8.56
CA THR A 146 -2.07 10.44 9.68
C THR A 146 -1.84 11.88 9.26
N VAL A 147 -1.20 12.12 8.12
CA VAL A 147 -0.93 13.47 7.61
C VAL A 147 -2.24 14.18 7.25
N SER A 148 -3.15 13.53 6.53
CA SER A 148 -4.44 14.13 6.21
C SER A 148 -5.25 14.47 7.46
N SER A 149 -5.26 13.60 8.46
CA SER A 149 -5.99 13.85 9.71
C SER A 149 -5.37 15.01 10.49
N GLN A 150 -4.05 15.13 10.54
CA GLN A 150 -3.37 16.25 11.20
C GLN A 150 -3.67 17.58 10.50
N LEU A 151 -3.55 17.65 9.18
CA LEU A 151 -3.87 18.86 8.41
C LEU A 151 -5.34 19.24 8.59
N ALA A 152 -6.27 18.29 8.45
CA ALA A 152 -7.69 18.51 8.63
C ALA A 152 -8.01 19.06 10.03
N ALA A 153 -7.43 18.47 11.09
CA ALA A 153 -7.66 18.90 12.47
C ALA A 153 -7.23 20.38 12.68
N HIS A 154 -6.04 20.75 12.20
CA HIS A 154 -5.56 22.13 12.30
C HIS A 154 -6.48 23.12 11.57
N LEU A 155 -6.95 22.77 10.37
CA LEU A 155 -7.83 23.66 9.58
C LEU A 155 -9.24 23.74 10.16
N VAL A 156 -9.77 22.63 10.72
CA VAL A 156 -11.05 22.63 11.43
C VAL A 156 -10.99 23.54 12.66
N ILE A 157 -9.91 23.48 13.45
CA ILE A 157 -9.72 24.37 14.61
C ILE A 157 -9.72 25.84 14.16
N LYS A 158 -8.96 26.20 13.12
CA LYS A 158 -8.98 27.57 12.55
C LYS A 158 -10.39 27.99 12.15
N LYS A 159 -11.10 27.13 11.43
CA LYS A 159 -12.48 27.40 10.97
C LYS A 159 -13.43 27.63 12.15
N LEU A 160 -13.33 26.81 13.21
CA LEU A 160 -14.16 26.96 14.42
C LEU A 160 -13.84 28.23 15.21
N ASN A 161 -12.60 28.73 15.12
CA ASN A 161 -12.18 30.01 15.71
C ASN A 161 -12.59 31.23 14.86
N GLY A 162 -13.31 31.03 13.75
CA GLY A 162 -13.77 32.09 12.87
C GLY A 162 -12.74 32.56 11.83
N GLU A 163 -11.61 31.87 11.70
CA GLU A 163 -10.60 32.17 10.69
C GLU A 163 -11.06 31.72 9.29
N ALA A 164 -10.68 32.47 8.26
CA ALA A 164 -10.88 32.03 6.88
C ALA A 164 -9.93 30.89 6.54
N VAL A 165 -10.47 29.83 5.93
CA VAL A 165 -9.70 28.66 5.51
C VAL A 165 -9.89 28.42 4.02
N ASP A 166 -8.81 28.51 3.26
CA ASP A 166 -8.74 28.01 1.88
C ASP A 166 -8.43 26.51 1.91
N TRP A 167 -9.46 25.68 1.79
CA TRP A 167 -9.35 24.22 1.84
C TRP A 167 -8.59 23.65 0.66
N ASP A 168 -8.68 24.25 -0.52
CA ASP A 168 -7.94 23.78 -1.70
C ASP A 168 -6.43 24.00 -1.53
N ALA A 169 -6.05 25.22 -1.16
CA ALA A 169 -4.64 25.56 -1.01
C ALA A 169 -4.01 24.91 0.23
N SER A 170 -4.77 24.79 1.33
CA SER A 170 -4.25 24.36 2.63
C SER A 170 -4.44 22.85 2.91
N TYR A 171 -5.32 22.17 2.18
CA TYR A 171 -5.64 20.77 2.39
C TYR A 171 -5.51 19.93 1.11
N THR A 172 -6.33 20.20 0.08
CA THR A 172 -6.40 19.34 -1.10
C THR A 172 -5.07 19.29 -1.84
N LYS A 173 -4.48 20.45 -2.16
CA LYS A 173 -3.19 20.51 -2.88
C LYS A 173 -2.04 19.83 -2.14
N PRO A 174 -1.78 20.10 -0.83
CA PRO A 174 -0.76 19.38 -0.08
C PRO A 174 -1.01 17.87 -0.03
N MET A 175 -2.27 17.45 0.15
CA MET A 175 -2.59 16.02 0.17
C MET A 175 -2.32 15.37 -1.18
N MET A 176 -2.76 15.97 -2.28
CA MET A 176 -2.54 15.43 -3.62
C MET A 176 -1.07 15.36 -4.01
N GLN A 177 -0.23 16.30 -3.57
CA GLN A 177 1.22 16.18 -3.77
C GLN A 177 1.77 14.85 -3.20
N GLY A 178 1.42 14.50 -1.97
CA GLY A 178 1.86 13.23 -1.36
C GLY A 178 1.24 12.01 -2.04
N VAL A 179 -0.04 12.10 -2.40
CA VAL A 179 -0.77 11.06 -3.15
C VAL A 179 -0.10 10.80 -4.49
N ASP A 180 0.15 11.84 -5.29
CA ASP A 180 0.70 11.73 -6.64
C ASP A 180 2.14 11.21 -6.61
N THR A 181 2.92 11.59 -5.59
CA THR A 181 4.25 11.01 -5.37
C THR A 181 4.15 9.49 -5.14
N PHE A 182 3.33 9.02 -4.21
CA PHE A 182 3.14 7.59 -4.00
C PHE A 182 2.53 6.88 -5.21
N ARG A 183 1.60 7.52 -5.91
CA ARG A 183 0.97 6.98 -7.12
C ARG A 183 2.00 6.69 -8.21
N SER A 184 2.93 7.61 -8.45
CA SER A 184 3.99 7.41 -9.44
C SER A 184 4.87 6.20 -9.11
N TYR A 185 5.19 5.98 -7.83
CA TYR A 185 5.93 4.81 -7.39
C TYR A 185 5.13 3.51 -7.54
N VAL A 186 3.83 3.53 -7.24
CA VAL A 186 2.95 2.37 -7.48
C VAL A 186 2.89 2.02 -8.96
N MET A 187 2.76 3.02 -9.83
CA MET A 187 2.78 2.80 -11.28
C MET A 187 4.12 2.23 -11.75
N ALA A 188 5.23 2.81 -11.29
CA ALA A 188 6.59 2.35 -11.62
C ALA A 188 6.91 0.95 -11.07
N TRP A 189 6.25 0.53 -9.98
CA TRP A 189 6.31 -0.85 -9.49
C TRP A 189 5.66 -1.81 -10.46
N TYR A 190 4.45 -1.51 -10.93
CA TYR A 190 3.69 -2.41 -11.79
C TYR A 190 4.13 -2.41 -13.25
N ASP A 191 4.75 -1.35 -13.75
CA ASP A 191 5.33 -1.33 -15.10
C ASP A 191 6.73 -1.97 -15.16
N GLY A 192 7.38 -2.19 -14.00
CA GLY A 192 8.70 -2.79 -13.85
C GLY A 192 9.86 -1.77 -13.85
N THR A 193 9.57 -0.48 -13.89
CA THR A 193 10.62 0.57 -13.84
C THR A 193 11.39 0.50 -12.52
N LEU A 194 10.70 0.33 -11.39
CA LEU A 194 11.35 0.21 -10.08
C LEU A 194 12.19 -1.06 -9.94
N ASP A 195 11.83 -2.15 -10.59
CA ASP A 195 12.61 -3.39 -10.57
C ASP A 195 14.02 -3.16 -11.12
N THR A 196 14.15 -2.36 -12.18
CA THR A 196 15.45 -2.03 -12.79
C THR A 196 16.35 -1.21 -11.85
N ILE A 197 15.73 -0.46 -10.93
CA ILE A 197 16.43 0.34 -9.93
C ILE A 197 16.81 -0.51 -8.71
N PHE A 198 15.86 -1.31 -8.19
CA PHE A 198 16.08 -2.12 -6.99
C PHE A 198 17.07 -3.25 -7.22
N PHE A 199 17.09 -3.84 -8.41
CA PHE A 199 17.97 -4.94 -8.78
C PHE A 199 19.13 -4.52 -9.67
N ALA A 200 19.49 -3.22 -9.70
CA ALA A 200 20.64 -2.73 -10.46
C ALA A 200 21.95 -3.28 -9.88
N ASP A 201 22.83 -3.77 -10.76
CA ASP A 201 24.16 -4.29 -10.38
C ASP A 201 25.03 -3.24 -9.69
N LYS A 202 24.85 -1.97 -10.05
CA LYS A 202 25.58 -0.84 -9.48
C LYS A 202 24.60 0.14 -8.83
N THR A 203 24.59 0.18 -7.52
CA THR A 203 23.78 1.14 -6.77
C THR A 203 24.59 2.41 -6.47
N ARG A 204 23.91 3.56 -6.52
CA ARG A 204 24.43 4.84 -6.02
C ARG A 204 23.79 5.11 -4.68
N PRO A 205 24.58 5.16 -3.58
CA PRO A 205 24.02 5.31 -2.22
C PRO A 205 23.09 6.52 -2.07
N GLU A 206 23.42 7.64 -2.72
CA GLU A 206 22.61 8.86 -2.66
C GLU A 206 21.23 8.64 -3.29
N ILE A 207 21.16 8.01 -4.46
CA ILE A 207 19.89 7.69 -5.13
C ILE A 207 19.08 6.72 -4.30
N LYS A 208 19.72 5.67 -3.79
CA LYS A 208 19.08 4.71 -2.90
C LYS A 208 18.45 5.40 -1.68
N ASN A 209 19.21 6.28 -1.01
CA ASN A 209 18.72 7.00 0.17
C ASN A 209 17.52 7.90 -0.16
N MET A 210 17.57 8.61 -1.30
CA MET A 210 16.46 9.47 -1.74
C MET A 210 15.18 8.65 -2.03
N ILE A 211 15.31 7.51 -2.70
CA ILE A 211 14.18 6.60 -2.97
C ILE A 211 13.65 5.98 -1.67
N CYS A 212 14.54 5.50 -0.79
CA CYS A 212 14.15 4.98 0.52
C CYS A 212 13.43 6.04 1.36
N SER A 213 13.86 7.30 1.28
CA SER A 213 13.18 8.42 1.94
C SER A 213 11.73 8.56 1.46
N VAL A 214 11.47 8.52 0.15
CA VAL A 214 10.11 8.55 -0.40
C VAL A 214 9.29 7.38 0.12
N LEU A 215 9.83 6.16 0.05
CA LEU A 215 9.16 4.94 0.52
C LEU A 215 8.91 4.95 2.04
N ALA A 216 9.76 5.65 2.81
CA ALA A 216 9.57 5.87 4.24
C ALA A 216 8.51 6.95 4.55
N GLY A 217 7.88 7.57 3.53
CA GLY A 217 6.79 8.51 3.71
C GLY A 217 7.16 10.00 3.57
N TYR A 218 8.42 10.33 3.22
CA TYR A 218 8.84 11.72 3.01
C TYR A 218 8.43 12.24 1.61
N VAL A 219 7.17 12.06 1.27
CA VAL A 219 6.58 12.36 -0.04
C VAL A 219 6.24 13.85 -0.24
N TRP A 220 6.49 14.67 0.76
CA TRP A 220 6.33 16.13 0.71
C TRP A 220 7.67 16.89 0.74
N ASP A 221 8.81 16.18 0.77
CA ASP A 221 10.13 16.82 0.74
C ASP A 221 10.51 17.25 -0.68
N ILE A 222 10.15 18.49 -1.01
CA ILE A 222 10.43 19.09 -2.33
C ILE A 222 11.92 19.27 -2.65
N ASN A 223 12.84 19.05 -1.67
CA ASN A 223 14.27 19.06 -1.92
C ASN A 223 14.73 17.70 -2.49
N ASN A 224 13.95 16.65 -2.29
CA ASN A 224 14.21 15.36 -2.90
C ASN A 224 13.76 15.38 -4.37
N PRO A 225 14.68 15.22 -5.36
CA PRO A 225 14.33 15.25 -6.78
C PRO A 225 13.33 14.16 -7.18
N TYR A 226 13.26 13.06 -6.43
CA TYR A 226 12.30 11.96 -6.64
C TYR A 226 10.90 12.25 -6.04
N VAL A 227 10.69 13.41 -5.44
CA VAL A 227 9.41 13.97 -5.03
C VAL A 227 8.97 15.11 -5.95
N LYS A 228 9.93 15.92 -6.40
CA LYS A 228 9.66 17.17 -7.13
C LYS A 228 9.25 16.99 -8.59
N ASN A 229 9.66 15.92 -9.24
CA ASN A 229 9.56 15.75 -10.69
C ASN A 229 8.37 14.85 -11.09
N HIS A 230 7.26 14.95 -10.39
CA HIS A 230 6.01 14.22 -10.70
C HIS A 230 5.01 15.11 -11.41
#